data_4d2aaf35592527757252e128547f64eb
#
_entry.id   4d2aaf35592527757252e128547f64eb
#
_cell.length_a   1.000
_cell.length_b   1.000
_cell.length_c   1.000
_cell.angle_alpha   90.00
_cell.angle_beta   90.00
_cell.angle_gamma   90.00
#
_symmetry.space_group_name_H-M   'P 1'
#
loop_
_entity.id
_entity.type
_entity.pdbx_description
1 polymer ?
#
loop_
_entity_poly.entity_id
_entity_poly.type
_entity_poly.pdbx_seq_one_letter_code
_entity_poly.pdbx_strand_id
1 'polypeptide(L)'
;MVDESNLKYWHDAGHVARRTLEAMREEITVGKSWDEVIQSAERFIRRNGGNPAFPVTIAVDDLAAHYTTDHSCTAPESWDREMVFQNGDLVKLDVGVHINGHIGDNALTIEVGNKGNHTDQIKAAKESRDAAIEMLHPGTPWYKVGAAAAQPSVDAGFQPIRNLCGHQLKPWELHAGVSVPSYACGADNPGFKGVVEEGSVYAIEPFNTTGDSGMIRNIGARNSSNIYRVTNKGLWRKALSRKQLKPLGAQLARNLEERYSTLPFAERWAFPMLEKPFPEADEASRQSKWNALVKKLISIRFLETYHALGCHDGGMIGQFEHTILVNSGGPEILTVE
;
A
#
# COMPACT_ATOMS: atom_id res chain seq x y z
N MET A 1 13.33 -4.46 16.72
CA MET A 1 12.42 -4.59 17.88
C MET A 1 11.97 -3.21 18.30
N VAL A 2 10.70 -3.08 18.67
CA VAL A 2 10.18 -1.84 19.26
C VAL A 2 10.77 -1.69 20.66
N ASP A 3 11.20 -0.48 21.02
CA ASP A 3 11.65 -0.12 22.34
C ASP A 3 10.81 1.04 22.91
N GLU A 4 10.87 1.29 24.21
CA GLU A 4 10.08 2.32 24.88
C GLU A 4 10.33 3.73 24.32
N SER A 5 11.51 4.02 23.77
CA SER A 5 11.86 5.34 23.24
C SER A 5 11.16 5.66 21.91
N ASN A 6 10.79 4.63 21.13
CA ASN A 6 10.16 4.80 19.82
C ASN A 6 8.70 4.34 19.77
N LEU A 7 8.20 3.65 20.79
CA LEU A 7 6.83 3.14 20.88
C LEU A 7 5.79 4.23 20.61
N LYS A 8 6.02 5.43 21.16
CA LYS A 8 5.13 6.58 20.94
C LYS A 8 4.93 6.89 19.45
N TYR A 9 5.98 6.82 18.63
CA TYR A 9 5.86 7.13 17.19
C TYR A 9 5.00 6.12 16.43
N TRP A 10 5.04 4.86 16.86
CA TRP A 10 4.19 3.80 16.32
C TRP A 10 2.71 4.07 16.64
N HIS A 11 2.39 4.40 17.89
CA HIS A 11 1.03 4.76 18.31
C HIS A 11 0.53 6.01 17.58
N ASP A 12 1.33 7.09 17.59
CA ASP A 12 0.97 8.33 16.93
C ASP A 12 0.71 8.12 15.42
N ALA A 13 1.55 7.33 14.74
CA ALA A 13 1.36 7.00 13.31
C ALA A 13 0.09 6.19 13.07
N GLY A 14 -0.15 5.15 13.87
CA GLY A 14 -1.36 4.33 13.81
C GLY A 14 -2.63 5.13 14.06
N HIS A 15 -2.62 6.01 15.07
CA HIS A 15 -3.74 6.89 15.38
C HIS A 15 -4.07 7.85 14.22
N VAL A 16 -3.05 8.49 13.62
CA VAL A 16 -3.28 9.37 12.45
C VAL A 16 -3.79 8.57 11.25
N ALA A 17 -3.26 7.35 11.01
CA ALA A 17 -3.73 6.48 9.93
C ALA A 17 -5.22 6.14 10.11
N ARG A 18 -5.60 5.70 11.30
CA ARG A 18 -7.00 5.37 11.62
C ARG A 18 -7.94 6.56 11.42
N ARG A 19 -7.61 7.70 12.00
CA ARG A 19 -8.42 8.93 11.86
C ARG A 19 -8.53 9.38 10.41
N THR A 20 -7.50 9.17 9.61
CA THR A 20 -7.55 9.49 8.17
C THR A 20 -8.53 8.59 7.45
N LEU A 21 -8.50 7.28 7.69
CA LEU A 21 -9.46 6.33 7.11
C LEU A 21 -10.91 6.71 7.46
N GLU A 22 -11.19 7.01 8.72
CA GLU A 22 -12.53 7.37 9.17
C GLU A 22 -13.02 8.65 8.52
N ALA A 23 -12.19 9.69 8.48
CA ALA A 23 -12.53 10.94 7.83
C ALA A 23 -12.80 10.77 6.33
N MET A 24 -11.99 9.96 5.64
CA MET A 24 -12.15 9.74 4.19
C MET A 24 -13.29 8.78 3.86
N ARG A 25 -13.63 7.85 4.75
CA ARG A 25 -14.82 7.01 4.61
C ARG A 25 -16.08 7.84 4.38
N GLU A 26 -16.24 8.94 5.11
CA GLU A 26 -17.38 9.85 4.96
C GLU A 26 -17.33 10.68 3.65
N GLU A 27 -16.14 10.85 3.07
CA GLU A 27 -15.97 11.55 1.79
C GLU A 27 -16.20 10.65 0.57
N ILE A 28 -16.15 9.32 0.71
CA ILE A 28 -16.38 8.36 -0.38
C ILE A 28 -17.89 8.26 -0.66
N THR A 29 -18.39 9.14 -1.52
CA THR A 29 -19.80 9.25 -1.88
C THR A 29 -19.99 9.26 -3.39
N VAL A 30 -21.20 8.91 -3.84
CA VAL A 30 -21.54 8.90 -5.28
C VAL A 30 -21.21 10.23 -5.95
N GLY A 31 -20.48 10.19 -7.05
CA GLY A 31 -20.08 11.36 -7.84
C GLY A 31 -18.82 12.08 -7.34
N LYS A 32 -18.30 11.73 -6.16
CA LYS A 32 -17.02 12.27 -5.66
C LYS A 32 -15.87 11.71 -6.46
N SER A 33 -14.90 12.55 -6.79
CA SER A 33 -13.68 12.13 -7.50
C SER A 33 -12.73 11.33 -6.59
N TRP A 34 -12.14 10.25 -7.12
CA TRP A 34 -11.12 9.49 -6.41
C TRP A 34 -9.89 10.34 -6.08
N ASP A 35 -9.48 11.19 -7.02
CA ASP A 35 -8.34 12.11 -6.82
C ASP A 35 -8.60 13.10 -5.69
N GLU A 36 -9.80 13.65 -5.60
CA GLU A 36 -10.17 14.56 -4.50
C GLU A 36 -10.04 13.88 -3.14
N VAL A 37 -10.50 12.62 -3.01
CA VAL A 37 -10.40 11.85 -1.75
C VAL A 37 -8.95 11.51 -1.44
N ILE A 38 -8.16 11.04 -2.42
CA ILE A 38 -6.73 10.76 -2.23
C ILE A 38 -5.98 12.00 -1.73
N GLN A 39 -6.16 13.13 -2.40
CA GLN A 39 -5.50 14.38 -2.01
C GLN A 39 -5.99 14.92 -0.66
N SER A 40 -7.29 14.75 -0.36
CA SER A 40 -7.87 15.11 0.94
C SER A 40 -7.23 14.28 2.07
N ALA A 41 -7.11 12.96 1.88
CA ALA A 41 -6.44 12.06 2.81
C ALA A 41 -4.99 12.49 3.08
N GLU A 42 -4.20 12.74 2.03
CA GLU A 42 -2.81 13.15 2.17
C GLU A 42 -2.67 14.52 2.87
N ARG A 43 -3.58 15.45 2.62
CA ARG A 43 -3.64 16.73 3.36
C ARG A 43 -4.02 16.52 4.82
N PHE A 44 -4.98 15.63 5.09
CA PHE A 44 -5.40 15.30 6.46
C PHE A 44 -4.24 14.70 7.26
N ILE A 45 -3.50 13.75 6.71
CA ILE A 45 -2.30 13.16 7.33
C ILE A 45 -1.31 14.26 7.74
N ARG A 46 -0.95 15.15 6.81
CA ARG A 46 0.03 16.21 7.07
C ARG A 46 -0.45 17.22 8.13
N ARG A 47 -1.75 17.58 8.14
CA ARG A 47 -2.34 18.48 9.13
C ARG A 47 -2.40 17.87 10.53
N ASN A 48 -2.39 16.54 10.63
CA ASN A 48 -2.39 15.83 11.91
C ASN A 48 -0.99 15.36 12.36
N GLY A 49 0.09 15.94 11.81
CA GLY A 49 1.47 15.74 12.25
C GLY A 49 2.16 14.50 11.68
N GLY A 50 1.51 13.74 10.80
CA GLY A 50 2.11 12.62 10.07
C GLY A 50 2.61 13.03 8.68
N ASN A 51 3.26 12.08 8.00
CA ASN A 51 3.51 12.12 6.58
C ASN A 51 3.02 10.82 5.95
N PRO A 52 2.55 10.81 4.69
CA PRO A 52 2.22 9.57 4.02
C PRO A 52 3.43 8.63 3.97
N ALA A 53 3.26 7.39 4.45
CA ALA A 53 4.28 6.34 4.35
C ALA A 53 4.36 5.76 2.93
N PHE A 54 3.27 5.84 2.22
CA PHE A 54 3.11 5.58 0.79
C PHE A 54 1.96 6.44 0.25
N PRO A 55 1.79 6.58 -1.07
CA PRO A 55 0.67 7.33 -1.64
C PRO A 55 -0.64 6.68 -1.22
N VAL A 56 -1.60 7.48 -0.73
CA VAL A 56 -2.93 6.95 -0.45
C VAL A 56 -3.47 6.28 -1.71
N THR A 57 -3.97 5.06 -1.57
CA THR A 57 -4.50 4.27 -2.69
C THR A 57 -6.00 4.08 -2.57
N ILE A 58 -6.68 4.14 -3.71
CA ILE A 58 -8.08 3.78 -3.86
C ILE A 58 -8.17 2.68 -4.91
N ALA A 59 -8.77 1.58 -4.54
CA ALA A 59 -9.00 0.46 -5.42
C ALA A 59 -10.50 0.13 -5.45
N VAL A 60 -11.10 0.12 -6.64
CA VAL A 60 -12.54 -0.07 -6.83
C VAL A 60 -12.81 -1.40 -7.53
N ASP A 61 -13.81 -2.11 -7.06
CA ASP A 61 -14.31 -3.38 -7.62
C ASP A 61 -13.21 -4.45 -7.71
N ASP A 62 -12.79 -4.85 -8.89
CA ASP A 62 -11.77 -5.85 -9.18
C ASP A 62 -10.33 -5.35 -9.02
N LEU A 63 -10.13 -4.05 -8.77
CA LEU A 63 -8.84 -3.54 -8.35
C LEU A 63 -8.50 -4.01 -6.94
N ALA A 64 -7.27 -4.47 -6.73
CA ALA A 64 -6.78 -4.91 -5.43
C ALA A 64 -6.06 -3.80 -4.67
N ALA A 65 -5.02 -3.21 -5.28
CA ALA A 65 -4.10 -2.30 -4.60
C ALA A 65 -3.27 -1.45 -5.58
N HIS A 66 -2.46 -0.54 -5.02
CA HIS A 66 -1.42 0.25 -5.71
C HIS A 66 -1.94 1.20 -6.80
N TYR A 67 -3.23 1.59 -6.74
CA TYR A 67 -3.73 2.66 -7.59
C TYR A 67 -3.75 3.97 -6.82
N THR A 68 -3.09 4.97 -7.35
CA THR A 68 -3.17 6.37 -6.91
C THR A 68 -3.22 7.28 -8.13
N THR A 69 -3.83 8.44 -7.97
CA THR A 69 -3.94 9.39 -9.08
C THR A 69 -2.63 10.11 -9.35
N ASP A 70 -2.44 10.56 -10.57
CA ASP A 70 -1.22 11.17 -11.06
C ASP A 70 -1.48 12.29 -12.06
N HIS A 71 -0.45 13.09 -12.34
CA HIS A 71 -0.40 14.06 -13.42
C HIS A 71 -0.73 13.47 -14.78
N SER A 72 -0.22 12.29 -15.06
CA SER A 72 -0.45 11.57 -16.30
C SER A 72 -1.56 10.55 -16.22
N CYS A 73 -2.39 10.61 -15.17
CA CYS A 73 -3.40 9.66 -14.75
C CYS A 73 -3.66 8.57 -15.81
N THR A 74 -2.75 7.64 -15.91
CA THR A 74 -2.91 6.50 -16.77
C THR A 74 -3.80 5.51 -16.03
N ALA A 75 -5.11 5.73 -16.14
CA ALA A 75 -6.04 4.66 -15.89
C ALA A 75 -5.58 3.43 -16.66
N PRO A 76 -5.73 2.21 -16.12
CA PRO A 76 -5.53 1.01 -16.91
C PRO A 76 -6.25 1.17 -18.25
N GLU A 77 -5.61 0.83 -19.36
CA GLU A 77 -6.16 0.99 -20.72
C GLU A 77 -7.54 0.33 -20.92
N SER A 78 -7.93 -0.57 -20.01
CA SER A 78 -9.22 -1.25 -19.97
C SER A 78 -10.31 -0.48 -19.19
N TRP A 79 -10.02 0.71 -18.69
CA TRP A 79 -10.97 1.45 -17.84
C TRP A 79 -11.71 2.52 -18.63
N ASP A 80 -12.94 2.19 -19.00
CA ASP A 80 -13.87 3.09 -19.72
C ASP A 80 -14.68 3.99 -18.76
N ARG A 81 -14.34 4.02 -17.45
CA ARG A 81 -15.12 4.77 -16.48
C ARG A 81 -14.45 6.07 -16.05
N GLU A 82 -15.27 7.07 -15.77
CA GLU A 82 -14.83 8.26 -15.08
C GLU A 82 -14.32 7.87 -13.67
N MET A 83 -13.26 8.55 -13.20
CA MET A 83 -12.65 8.33 -11.89
C MET A 83 -13.45 8.98 -10.77
N VAL A 84 -14.75 8.69 -10.75
CA VAL A 84 -15.72 9.09 -9.72
C VAL A 84 -16.40 7.86 -9.14
N PHE A 85 -16.75 7.91 -7.87
CA PHE A 85 -17.47 6.82 -7.21
C PHE A 85 -18.89 6.71 -7.75
N GLN A 86 -19.29 5.48 -8.01
CA GLN A 86 -20.63 5.13 -8.47
C GLN A 86 -21.39 4.37 -7.38
N ASN A 87 -22.73 4.42 -7.46
CA ASN A 87 -23.57 3.71 -6.52
C ASN A 87 -23.39 2.17 -6.67
N GLY A 88 -22.96 1.52 -5.61
CA GLY A 88 -22.68 0.08 -5.56
C GLY A 88 -21.21 -0.28 -5.80
N ASP A 89 -20.30 0.69 -5.97
CA ASP A 89 -18.87 0.42 -6.02
C ASP A 89 -18.37 -0.21 -4.71
N LEU A 90 -17.53 -1.23 -4.83
CA LEU A 90 -16.80 -1.82 -3.71
C LEU A 90 -15.42 -1.17 -3.61
N VAL A 91 -15.25 -0.23 -2.69
CA VAL A 91 -14.07 0.62 -2.58
C VAL A 91 -13.16 0.15 -1.46
N LYS A 92 -11.89 -0.13 -1.77
CA LYS A 92 -10.80 -0.27 -0.82
C LYS A 92 -10.08 1.06 -0.72
N LEU A 93 -10.00 1.61 0.48
CA LEU A 93 -9.19 2.77 0.82
C LEU A 93 -8.04 2.29 1.71
N ASP A 94 -6.82 2.58 1.29
CA ASP A 94 -5.61 2.15 1.97
C ASP A 94 -4.72 3.35 2.27
N VAL A 95 -4.33 3.49 3.53
CA VAL A 95 -3.69 4.68 4.12
C VAL A 95 -2.50 4.29 4.97
N GLY A 96 -1.30 4.64 4.49
CA GLY A 96 -0.07 4.55 5.26
C GLY A 96 0.37 5.92 5.79
N VAL A 97 0.66 5.98 7.08
CA VAL A 97 1.19 7.18 7.75
C VAL A 97 2.53 6.86 8.40
N HIS A 98 3.49 7.77 8.34
CA HIS A 98 4.67 7.64 9.18
C HIS A 98 4.94 8.88 10.04
N ILE A 99 5.46 8.64 11.25
CA ILE A 99 6.02 9.65 12.13
C ILE A 99 7.45 9.23 12.48
N ASN A 100 8.42 10.02 12.08
CA ASN A 100 9.85 9.67 12.18
C ASN A 100 10.19 8.27 11.60
N GLY A 101 9.53 7.89 10.52
CA GLY A 101 9.71 6.60 9.84
C GLY A 101 8.89 5.45 10.43
N HIS A 102 8.30 5.56 11.62
CA HIS A 102 7.44 4.54 12.22
C HIS A 102 6.08 4.57 11.54
N ILE A 103 5.63 3.42 11.04
CA ILE A 103 4.53 3.33 10.07
C ILE A 103 3.27 2.80 10.73
N GLY A 104 2.17 3.51 10.54
CA GLY A 104 0.81 3.01 10.73
C GLY A 104 0.20 2.73 9.37
N ASP A 105 -0.11 1.48 9.09
CA ASP A 105 -0.68 0.95 7.86
C ASP A 105 -2.10 0.46 8.13
N ASN A 106 -3.09 0.89 7.33
CA ASN A 106 -4.47 0.62 7.63
C ASN A 106 -5.37 0.73 6.40
N ALA A 107 -6.20 -0.28 6.18
CA ALA A 107 -7.15 -0.28 5.07
C ALA A 107 -8.55 -0.73 5.49
N LEU A 108 -9.54 -0.27 4.73
CA LEU A 108 -10.92 -0.73 4.84
C LEU A 108 -11.59 -0.87 3.47
N THR A 109 -12.64 -1.69 3.46
CA THR A 109 -13.55 -1.83 2.31
C THR A 109 -14.93 -1.31 2.66
N ILE A 110 -15.51 -0.50 1.78
CA ILE A 110 -16.89 0.00 1.87
C ILE A 110 -17.63 -0.18 0.56
N GLU A 111 -18.95 -0.30 0.62
CA GLU A 111 -19.83 -0.19 -0.54
C GLU A 111 -20.38 1.24 -0.63
N VAL A 112 -20.26 1.86 -1.80
CA VAL A 112 -20.77 3.23 -2.03
C VAL A 112 -22.28 3.20 -2.23
N GLY A 113 -23.04 4.03 -1.48
CA GLY A 113 -24.48 4.22 -1.67
C GLY A 113 -25.39 3.14 -1.10
N ASN A 114 -24.86 2.21 -0.32
CA ASN A 114 -25.63 1.26 0.51
C ASN A 114 -26.65 0.35 -0.23
N LYS A 115 -26.27 -0.24 -1.35
CA LYS A 115 -27.11 -1.24 -2.02
C LYS A 115 -27.15 -2.59 -1.29
N GLY A 116 -26.13 -2.87 -0.46
CA GLY A 116 -26.01 -4.11 0.30
C GLY A 116 -25.56 -5.33 -0.53
N ASN A 117 -25.07 -5.11 -1.75
CA ASN A 117 -24.64 -6.19 -2.64
C ASN A 117 -23.37 -6.88 -2.16
N HIS A 118 -22.52 -6.18 -1.39
CA HIS A 118 -21.21 -6.65 -0.96
C HIS A 118 -21.10 -6.86 0.55
N THR A 119 -22.22 -6.85 1.27
CA THR A 119 -22.26 -6.94 2.75
C THR A 119 -21.52 -8.17 3.28
N ASP A 120 -21.79 -9.35 2.70
CA ASP A 120 -21.16 -10.61 3.14
C ASP A 120 -19.68 -10.65 2.82
N GLN A 121 -19.27 -10.11 1.66
CA GLN A 121 -17.86 -10.04 1.28
C GLN A 121 -17.07 -9.09 2.19
N ILE A 122 -17.62 -7.91 2.47
CA ILE A 122 -17.02 -6.92 3.39
C ILE A 122 -16.88 -7.52 4.79
N LYS A 123 -17.94 -8.18 5.27
CA LYS A 123 -17.94 -8.86 6.57
C LYS A 123 -16.85 -9.95 6.63
N ALA A 124 -16.80 -10.82 5.63
CA ALA A 124 -15.81 -11.90 5.56
C ALA A 124 -14.37 -11.38 5.50
N ALA A 125 -14.10 -10.30 4.74
CA ALA A 125 -12.78 -9.67 4.69
C ALA A 125 -12.36 -9.10 6.05
N LYS A 126 -13.28 -8.46 6.77
CA LYS A 126 -13.04 -7.95 8.11
C LYS A 126 -12.77 -9.07 9.10
N GLU A 127 -13.60 -10.11 9.11
CA GLU A 127 -13.44 -11.28 9.99
C GLU A 127 -12.14 -12.04 9.68
N SER A 128 -11.70 -12.09 8.42
CA SER A 128 -10.42 -12.66 8.01
C SER A 128 -9.23 -11.94 8.64
N ARG A 129 -9.26 -10.61 8.68
CA ARG A 129 -8.26 -9.80 9.36
C ARG A 129 -8.28 -10.06 10.87
N ASP A 130 -9.45 -10.02 11.47
CA ASP A 130 -9.62 -10.19 12.92
C ASP A 130 -9.13 -11.57 13.38
N ALA A 131 -9.48 -12.63 12.66
CA ALA A 131 -9.00 -14.00 12.91
C ALA A 131 -7.48 -14.15 12.76
N ALA A 132 -6.86 -13.45 11.79
CA ALA A 132 -5.40 -13.43 11.67
C ALA A 132 -4.75 -12.74 12.86
N ILE A 133 -5.29 -11.61 13.31
CA ILE A 133 -4.78 -10.83 14.46
C ILE A 133 -4.81 -11.67 15.73
N GLU A 134 -5.89 -12.39 16.01
CA GLU A 134 -6.01 -13.26 17.18
C GLU A 134 -4.91 -14.33 17.26
N MET A 135 -4.30 -14.69 16.12
CA MET A 135 -3.21 -15.66 16.07
C MET A 135 -1.82 -15.07 16.32
N LEU A 136 -1.68 -13.76 16.44
CA LEU A 136 -0.38 -13.08 16.55
C LEU A 136 0.21 -13.14 17.98
N HIS A 137 0.42 -14.33 18.48
CA HIS A 137 1.14 -14.56 19.72
C HIS A 137 2.61 -14.96 19.43
N PRO A 138 3.59 -14.53 20.24
CA PRO A 138 4.97 -14.94 20.09
C PRO A 138 5.12 -16.46 19.95
N GLY A 139 5.87 -16.91 18.92
CA GLY A 139 6.08 -18.33 18.65
C GLY A 139 5.01 -18.99 17.78
N THR A 140 3.92 -18.32 17.42
CA THR A 140 2.92 -18.86 16.48
C THR A 140 3.52 -19.01 15.09
N PRO A 141 3.50 -20.19 14.47
CA PRO A 141 3.96 -20.38 13.09
C PRO A 141 3.08 -19.65 12.07
N TRP A 142 3.70 -19.02 11.07
CA TRP A 142 3.00 -18.23 10.07
C TRP A 142 1.91 -18.97 9.31
N TYR A 143 2.10 -20.28 8.99
CA TYR A 143 1.08 -21.07 8.32
C TYR A 143 -0.24 -21.17 9.10
N LYS A 144 -0.19 -21.09 10.44
CA LYS A 144 -1.39 -21.05 11.28
C LYS A 144 -2.11 -19.72 11.20
N VAL A 145 -1.36 -18.62 11.15
CA VAL A 145 -1.92 -17.28 10.92
C VAL A 145 -2.64 -17.22 9.57
N GLY A 146 -2.00 -17.72 8.50
CA GLY A 146 -2.62 -17.77 7.17
C GLY A 146 -3.85 -18.67 7.08
N ALA A 147 -3.87 -19.79 7.80
CA ALA A 147 -5.04 -20.66 7.86
C ALA A 147 -6.22 -19.98 8.58
N ALA A 148 -5.95 -19.29 9.70
CA ALA A 148 -6.97 -18.51 10.42
C ALA A 148 -7.49 -17.35 9.56
N ALA A 149 -6.62 -16.61 8.89
CA ALA A 149 -6.98 -15.52 7.97
C ALA A 149 -7.89 -15.98 6.83
N ALA A 150 -7.66 -17.19 6.29
CA ALA A 150 -8.43 -17.70 5.17
C ALA A 150 -9.85 -18.13 5.55
N GLN A 151 -10.04 -18.68 6.74
CA GLN A 151 -11.24 -19.42 7.11
C GLN A 151 -12.54 -18.61 6.97
N PRO A 152 -12.67 -17.37 7.49
CA PRO A 152 -13.92 -16.61 7.36
C PRO A 152 -14.34 -16.35 5.92
N SER A 153 -13.36 -16.05 5.03
CA SER A 153 -13.65 -15.86 3.61
C SER A 153 -14.12 -17.15 2.94
N VAL A 154 -13.47 -18.28 3.22
CA VAL A 154 -13.85 -19.60 2.69
C VAL A 154 -15.24 -20.01 3.16
N ASP A 155 -15.56 -19.84 4.44
CA ASP A 155 -16.86 -20.17 5.02
C ASP A 155 -18.00 -19.33 4.41
N ALA A 156 -17.70 -18.09 4.02
CA ALA A 156 -18.63 -17.22 3.34
C ALA A 156 -18.68 -17.41 1.80
N GLY A 157 -17.90 -18.36 1.25
CA GLY A 157 -17.91 -18.70 -0.18
C GLY A 157 -17.00 -17.84 -1.04
N PHE A 158 -16.07 -17.06 -0.44
CA PHE A 158 -15.11 -16.25 -1.14
C PHE A 158 -13.73 -16.90 -1.19
N GLN A 159 -12.93 -16.58 -2.23
CA GLN A 159 -11.56 -17.06 -2.33
C GLN A 159 -10.60 -16.10 -1.63
N PRO A 160 -9.74 -16.56 -0.70
CA PRO A 160 -8.60 -15.77 -0.23
C PRO A 160 -7.62 -15.50 -1.38
N ILE A 161 -7.11 -14.29 -1.47
CA ILE A 161 -6.03 -13.96 -2.43
C ILE A 161 -4.72 -14.58 -1.92
N ARG A 162 -4.01 -15.31 -2.80
CA ARG A 162 -2.84 -16.13 -2.43
C ARG A 162 -1.49 -15.53 -2.80
N ASN A 163 -1.47 -14.50 -3.62
CA ASN A 163 -0.24 -13.82 -4.08
C ASN A 163 -0.18 -12.34 -3.65
N LEU A 164 -0.96 -11.97 -2.65
CA LEU A 164 -0.76 -10.85 -1.75
C LEU A 164 -0.61 -11.38 -0.33
N CYS A 165 0.09 -10.65 0.50
CA CYS A 165 0.35 -11.03 1.89
C CYS A 165 0.61 -9.78 2.73
N GLY A 166 0.28 -9.85 4.00
CA GLY A 166 0.75 -8.88 4.98
C GLY A 166 2.27 -8.92 5.13
N HIS A 167 2.82 -7.97 5.86
CA HIS A 167 4.28 -7.81 5.93
C HIS A 167 4.74 -7.23 7.27
N GLN A 168 6.01 -7.45 7.60
CA GLN A 168 6.66 -6.77 8.70
C GLN A 168 6.94 -5.31 8.37
N LEU A 169 6.75 -4.44 9.35
CA LEU A 169 7.08 -3.01 9.31
C LEU A 169 8.32 -2.73 10.14
N LYS A 170 9.21 -1.86 9.63
CA LYS A 170 10.33 -1.25 10.40
C LYS A 170 10.39 0.24 10.11
N PRO A 171 11.05 1.03 10.95
CA PRO A 171 11.22 2.44 10.66
C PRO A 171 11.83 2.69 9.28
N TRP A 172 11.11 3.43 8.42
CA TRP A 172 11.46 3.73 7.04
C TRP A 172 11.43 2.52 6.08
N GLU A 173 10.91 1.38 6.49
CA GLU A 173 10.88 0.17 5.69
C GLU A 173 9.49 -0.47 5.75
N LEU A 174 8.70 -0.25 4.68
CA LEU A 174 7.32 -0.71 4.57
C LEU A 174 7.25 -2.25 4.49
N HIS A 175 8.11 -2.89 3.71
CA HIS A 175 8.18 -4.35 3.56
C HIS A 175 9.51 -4.85 4.13
N ALA A 176 9.53 -5.14 5.44
CA ALA A 176 10.75 -5.39 6.21
C ALA A 176 11.18 -6.88 6.27
N GLY A 177 10.91 -7.62 5.20
CA GLY A 177 11.49 -8.95 4.93
C GLY A 177 10.69 -10.15 5.43
N VAL A 178 9.75 -10.00 6.38
CA VAL A 178 8.82 -11.07 6.76
C VAL A 178 7.49 -10.86 6.03
N SER A 179 7.02 -11.90 5.33
CA SER A 179 5.69 -11.94 4.72
C SER A 179 4.71 -12.70 5.61
N VAL A 180 3.51 -12.17 5.77
CA VAL A 180 2.42 -12.75 6.56
C VAL A 180 1.39 -13.36 5.62
N PRO A 181 1.19 -14.68 5.61
CA PRO A 181 0.24 -15.30 4.68
C PRO A 181 -1.21 -14.94 5.04
N SER A 182 -2.02 -14.75 4.01
CA SER A 182 -3.47 -14.49 4.11
C SER A 182 -4.32 -15.67 3.62
N TYR A 183 -3.68 -16.83 3.40
CA TYR A 183 -4.32 -18.05 2.93
C TYR A 183 -3.76 -19.30 3.61
N ALA A 184 -4.49 -20.39 3.60
CA ALA A 184 -4.04 -21.66 4.14
C ALA A 184 -2.88 -22.22 3.28
N CYS A 185 -1.66 -22.14 3.81
CA CYS A 185 -0.46 -22.69 3.19
C CYS A 185 0.12 -23.83 4.05
N GLY A 186 0.92 -24.71 3.43
CA GLY A 186 1.59 -25.80 4.15
C GLY A 186 2.67 -25.29 5.11
N ALA A 187 2.94 -26.04 6.17
CA ALA A 187 3.99 -25.72 7.14
C ALA A 187 5.40 -25.67 6.53
N ASP A 188 5.61 -26.29 5.39
CA ASP A 188 6.86 -26.35 4.63
C ASP A 188 6.96 -25.28 3.52
N ASN A 189 5.95 -24.39 3.41
CA ASN A 189 5.96 -23.34 2.40
C ASN A 189 7.18 -22.43 2.56
N PRO A 190 8.07 -22.37 1.55
CA PRO A 190 9.33 -21.62 1.67
C PRO A 190 9.13 -20.10 1.79
N GLY A 191 7.98 -19.56 1.36
CA GLY A 191 7.66 -18.13 1.42
C GLY A 191 7.26 -17.65 2.83
N PHE A 192 6.87 -18.56 3.73
CA PHE A 192 6.30 -18.22 5.05
C PHE A 192 6.95 -19.02 6.18
N LYS A 193 8.27 -19.03 6.19
CA LYS A 193 9.06 -19.69 7.24
C LYS A 193 9.14 -18.83 8.50
N GLY A 194 9.25 -19.51 9.65
CA GLY A 194 9.43 -18.85 10.94
C GLY A 194 8.13 -18.72 11.73
N VAL A 195 8.19 -17.87 12.71
CA VAL A 195 7.13 -17.67 13.71
C VAL A 195 6.92 -16.17 13.95
N VAL A 196 5.81 -15.82 14.55
CA VAL A 196 5.53 -14.47 15.06
C VAL A 196 6.57 -14.12 16.13
N GLU A 197 7.21 -12.97 16.00
CA GLU A 197 8.27 -12.51 16.89
C GLU A 197 7.76 -11.40 17.82
N GLU A 198 8.04 -11.51 19.13
CA GLU A 198 7.79 -10.47 20.12
C GLU A 198 8.56 -9.20 19.78
N GLY A 199 7.97 -8.02 20.04
CA GLY A 199 8.56 -6.71 19.75
C GLY A 199 8.60 -6.34 18.27
N SER A 200 7.97 -7.13 17.39
CA SER A 200 7.83 -6.84 15.96
C SER A 200 6.51 -6.19 15.64
N VAL A 201 6.49 -5.39 14.56
CA VAL A 201 5.29 -4.75 14.03
C VAL A 201 4.96 -5.33 12.66
N TYR A 202 3.70 -5.63 12.43
CA TYR A 202 3.20 -6.24 11.19
C TYR A 202 1.97 -5.52 10.67
N ALA A 203 1.87 -5.40 9.35
CA ALA A 203 0.65 -5.11 8.62
C ALA A 203 -0.10 -6.41 8.36
N ILE A 204 -1.35 -6.50 8.80
CA ILE A 204 -2.21 -7.68 8.64
C ILE A 204 -3.36 -7.31 7.72
N GLU A 205 -3.28 -7.76 6.47
CA GLU A 205 -4.09 -7.28 5.35
C GLU A 205 -4.62 -8.42 4.46
N PRO A 206 -5.44 -9.33 4.95
CA PRO A 206 -6.04 -10.34 4.10
C PRO A 206 -6.96 -9.73 3.06
N PHE A 207 -6.91 -10.30 1.85
CA PHE A 207 -7.79 -9.99 0.73
C PHE A 207 -8.64 -11.19 0.40
N ASN A 208 -9.92 -10.95 0.04
CA ASN A 208 -10.80 -11.96 -0.53
C ASN A 208 -11.34 -11.51 -1.89
N THR A 209 -11.82 -12.46 -2.68
CA THR A 209 -12.41 -12.18 -3.99
C THR A 209 -13.60 -13.08 -4.28
N THR A 210 -14.53 -12.56 -5.09
CA THR A 210 -15.61 -13.35 -5.73
C THR A 210 -15.10 -14.18 -6.91
N GLY A 211 -13.86 -13.92 -7.39
CA GLY A 211 -13.26 -14.67 -8.48
C GLY A 211 -12.75 -16.03 -8.05
N ASP A 212 -12.79 -17.00 -8.95
CA ASP A 212 -12.43 -18.41 -8.67
C ASP A 212 -10.93 -18.63 -8.50
N SER A 213 -10.10 -17.79 -9.12
CA SER A 213 -8.66 -17.99 -9.15
C SER A 213 -7.97 -17.73 -7.80
N GLY A 214 -8.50 -16.83 -6.96
CA GLY A 214 -7.84 -16.34 -5.76
C GLY A 214 -6.47 -15.71 -6.06
N MET A 215 -6.31 -15.09 -7.22
CA MET A 215 -5.04 -14.52 -7.69
C MET A 215 -5.22 -13.11 -8.21
N ILE A 216 -4.20 -12.29 -8.00
CA ILE A 216 -4.09 -10.97 -8.63
C ILE A 216 -3.03 -10.98 -9.73
N ARG A 217 -3.10 -9.98 -10.60
CA ARG A 217 -2.12 -9.69 -11.65
C ARG A 217 -1.87 -8.19 -11.77
N ASN A 218 -0.75 -7.84 -12.35
CA ASN A 218 -0.52 -6.45 -12.77
C ASN A 218 -1.56 -6.09 -13.84
N ILE A 219 -2.22 -4.95 -13.63
CA ILE A 219 -3.12 -4.34 -14.60
C ILE A 219 -2.51 -3.04 -15.10
N GLY A 220 -2.79 -2.72 -16.36
CA GLY A 220 -2.20 -1.56 -17.02
C GLY A 220 -1.00 -1.91 -17.92
N ALA A 221 -0.62 -0.96 -18.78
CA ALA A 221 0.49 -1.13 -19.71
C ALA A 221 1.82 -1.32 -18.95
N ARG A 222 2.75 -1.99 -19.56
CA ARG A 222 4.04 -2.45 -19.01
C ARG A 222 4.91 -1.38 -18.31
N ASN A 223 4.53 -0.10 -18.35
CA ASN A 223 5.27 1.02 -17.77
C ASN A 223 4.35 2.05 -17.07
N SER A 224 3.13 1.68 -16.76
CA SER A 224 2.12 2.56 -16.16
C SER A 224 2.07 2.42 -14.64
N SER A 225 3.21 2.52 -13.96
CA SER A 225 3.21 2.75 -12.53
C SER A 225 3.48 4.21 -12.27
N ASN A 226 2.73 4.79 -11.36
CA ASN A 226 2.94 6.15 -10.83
C ASN A 226 3.39 6.11 -9.36
N ILE A 227 3.71 4.93 -8.85
CA ILE A 227 4.27 4.70 -7.52
C ILE A 227 5.65 4.06 -7.65
N TYR A 228 6.62 4.65 -6.98
CA TYR A 228 8.02 4.22 -7.01
C TYR A 228 8.60 4.15 -5.60
N ARG A 229 9.64 3.34 -5.41
CA ARG A 229 10.48 3.40 -4.20
C ARG A 229 11.96 3.35 -4.53
N VAL A 230 12.77 3.89 -3.64
CA VAL A 230 14.23 3.71 -3.68
C VAL A 230 14.57 2.35 -3.08
N THR A 231 15.19 1.49 -3.88
CA THR A 231 15.55 0.12 -3.45
C THR A 231 16.95 0.03 -2.85
N ASN A 232 17.87 0.87 -3.32
CA ASN A 232 19.27 0.79 -2.94
C ASN A 232 19.85 2.19 -2.75
N LYS A 233 19.91 2.60 -1.49
CA LYS A 233 20.46 3.91 -1.09
C LYS A 233 21.90 4.07 -1.56
N GLY A 234 22.21 5.25 -2.10
CA GLY A 234 23.55 5.57 -2.56
C GLY A 234 23.97 4.94 -3.90
N LEU A 235 23.18 4.08 -4.50
CA LEU A 235 23.52 3.42 -5.77
C LEU A 235 23.76 4.45 -6.90
N TRP A 236 23.09 5.59 -6.86
CA TRP A 236 23.27 6.69 -7.82
C TRP A 236 24.69 7.23 -7.81
N ARG A 237 25.41 7.23 -6.66
CA ARG A 237 26.83 7.67 -6.57
C ARG A 237 27.71 6.75 -7.41
N LYS A 238 27.51 5.43 -7.27
CA LYS A 238 28.24 4.41 -8.06
C LYS A 238 27.90 4.51 -9.55
N ALA A 239 26.63 4.71 -9.88
CA ALA A 239 26.18 4.89 -11.26
C ALA A 239 26.75 6.17 -11.90
N LEU A 240 26.83 7.28 -11.14
CA LEU A 240 27.45 8.52 -11.59
C LEU A 240 28.95 8.34 -11.85
N SER A 241 29.70 7.76 -10.92
CA SER A 241 31.15 7.53 -11.08
C SER A 241 31.48 6.61 -12.26
N ARG A 242 30.61 5.67 -12.59
CA ARG A 242 30.72 4.79 -13.76
C ARG A 242 30.16 5.41 -15.07
N LYS A 243 29.79 6.67 -15.07
CA LYS A 243 29.17 7.38 -16.19
C LYS A 243 27.85 6.74 -16.71
N GLN A 244 27.21 5.93 -15.88
CA GLN A 244 25.90 5.32 -16.18
C GLN A 244 24.75 6.27 -15.91
N LEU A 245 24.98 7.31 -15.13
CA LEU A 245 23.99 8.33 -14.76
C LEU A 245 24.60 9.73 -14.99
N LYS A 246 23.85 10.63 -15.62
CA LYS A 246 24.24 12.03 -15.79
C LYS A 246 24.05 12.83 -14.49
N PRO A 247 24.72 13.99 -14.30
CA PRO A 247 24.62 14.80 -13.07
C PRO A 247 23.19 15.11 -12.65
N LEU A 248 22.30 15.49 -13.57
CA LEU A 248 20.90 15.78 -13.31
C LEU A 248 20.16 14.55 -12.73
N GLY A 249 20.36 13.37 -13.33
CA GLY A 249 19.77 12.13 -12.82
C GLY A 249 20.30 11.76 -11.44
N ALA A 250 21.59 12.03 -11.16
CA ALA A 250 22.18 11.83 -9.84
C ALA A 250 21.62 12.82 -8.81
N GLN A 251 21.35 14.07 -9.20
CA GLN A 251 20.71 15.05 -8.34
C GLN A 251 19.28 14.63 -7.99
N LEU A 252 18.49 14.23 -9.00
CA LEU A 252 17.13 13.71 -8.76
C LEU A 252 17.17 12.49 -7.82
N ALA A 253 18.03 11.51 -8.08
CA ALA A 253 18.16 10.34 -7.25
C ALA A 253 18.52 10.68 -5.79
N ARG A 254 19.43 11.63 -5.56
CA ARG A 254 19.76 12.11 -4.23
C ARG A 254 18.53 12.74 -3.53
N ASN A 255 17.81 13.62 -4.23
CA ASN A 255 16.64 14.29 -3.68
C ASN A 255 15.53 13.29 -3.31
N LEU A 256 15.32 12.26 -4.15
CA LEU A 256 14.37 11.17 -3.87
C LEU A 256 14.79 10.37 -2.64
N GLU A 257 16.08 9.99 -2.55
CA GLU A 257 16.62 9.26 -1.39
C GLU A 257 16.50 10.08 -0.08
N GLU A 258 16.82 11.36 -0.12
CA GLU A 258 16.75 12.26 1.04
C GLU A 258 15.31 12.47 1.52
N ARG A 259 14.35 12.58 0.57
CA ARG A 259 12.96 12.90 0.89
C ARG A 259 12.14 11.70 1.32
N TYR A 260 12.30 10.57 0.61
CA TYR A 260 11.44 9.40 0.79
C TYR A 260 12.13 8.20 1.43
N SER A 261 13.47 8.26 1.59
CA SER A 261 14.24 7.10 2.08
C SER A 261 14.00 5.86 1.23
N THR A 262 13.38 4.81 1.79
CA THR A 262 12.94 3.59 1.07
C THR A 262 11.42 3.44 1.07
N LEU A 263 10.69 4.46 1.52
CA LEU A 263 9.23 4.48 1.45
C LEU A 263 8.74 4.70 0.02
N PRO A 264 7.61 4.10 -0.38
CA PRO A 264 6.98 4.38 -1.66
C PRO A 264 6.54 5.84 -1.78
N PHE A 265 6.64 6.38 -2.99
CA PHE A 265 6.21 7.75 -3.28
C PHE A 265 5.48 7.83 -4.63
N ALA A 266 4.53 8.77 -4.73
CA ALA A 266 3.83 9.03 -5.97
C ALA A 266 4.67 9.89 -6.92
N GLU A 267 4.52 9.67 -8.22
CA GLU A 267 5.07 10.53 -9.27
C GLU A 267 4.72 12.00 -9.03
N ARG A 268 3.44 12.30 -8.75
CA ARG A 268 2.95 13.66 -8.49
C ARG A 268 3.66 14.38 -7.34
N TRP A 269 4.21 13.65 -6.37
CA TRP A 269 4.99 14.26 -5.27
C TRP A 269 6.41 14.63 -5.68
N ALA A 270 6.98 13.88 -6.63
CA ALA A 270 8.36 14.03 -7.06
C ALA A 270 8.50 14.85 -8.34
N PHE A 271 7.47 14.86 -9.19
CA PHE A 271 7.47 15.59 -10.47
C PHE A 271 7.85 17.09 -10.33
N PRO A 272 7.36 17.83 -9.32
CA PRO A 272 7.76 19.21 -9.10
C PRO A 272 9.28 19.43 -8.87
N MET A 273 10.03 18.37 -8.55
CA MET A 273 11.50 18.46 -8.45
C MET A 273 12.17 18.82 -9.77
N LEU A 274 11.46 18.69 -10.90
CA LEU A 274 11.94 19.08 -12.22
C LEU A 274 11.70 20.55 -12.57
N GLU A 275 10.88 21.27 -11.84
CA GLU A 275 10.57 22.67 -12.12
C GLU A 275 11.85 23.55 -12.07
N LYS A 276 12.61 23.41 -10.99
CA LYS A 276 13.85 24.18 -10.80
C LYS A 276 14.92 23.89 -11.86
N PRO A 277 15.21 22.63 -12.25
CA PRO A 277 16.13 22.32 -13.34
C PRO A 277 15.64 22.70 -14.73
N PHE A 278 14.32 22.82 -14.93
CA PHE A 278 13.71 23.13 -16.21
C PHE A 278 12.62 24.21 -16.09
N PRO A 279 12.97 25.45 -15.69
CA PRO A 279 11.99 26.48 -15.37
C PRO A 279 11.17 26.90 -16.61
N GLU A 280 11.80 26.94 -17.79
CA GLU A 280 11.18 27.37 -19.05
C GLU A 280 10.49 26.22 -19.81
N ALA A 281 10.56 24.98 -19.31
CA ALA A 281 9.95 23.85 -19.98
C ALA A 281 8.43 23.83 -19.71
N ASP A 282 7.64 23.57 -20.75
CA ASP A 282 6.24 23.25 -20.61
C ASP A 282 6.03 21.88 -19.91
N GLU A 283 4.81 21.60 -19.53
CA GLU A 283 4.48 20.38 -18.78
C GLU A 283 4.81 19.12 -19.59
N ALA A 284 4.49 19.08 -20.88
CA ALA A 284 4.77 17.94 -21.75
C ALA A 284 6.27 17.66 -21.86
N SER A 285 7.08 18.70 -21.98
CA SER A 285 8.54 18.60 -22.00
C SER A 285 9.09 18.10 -20.66
N ARG A 286 8.56 18.58 -19.53
CA ARG A 286 8.93 18.09 -18.20
C ARG A 286 8.54 16.63 -18.02
N GLN A 287 7.34 16.23 -18.46
CA GLN A 287 6.89 14.84 -18.42
C GLN A 287 7.80 13.92 -19.23
N SER A 288 8.20 14.32 -20.44
CA SER A 288 9.14 13.56 -21.25
C SER A 288 10.50 13.38 -20.54
N LYS A 289 11.01 14.43 -19.89
CA LYS A 289 12.25 14.37 -19.11
C LYS A 289 12.12 13.49 -17.88
N TRP A 290 11.00 13.58 -17.16
CA TRP A 290 10.67 12.71 -16.04
C TRP A 290 10.71 11.24 -16.44
N ASN A 291 9.96 10.88 -17.48
CA ASN A 291 9.89 9.52 -18.00
C ASN A 291 11.27 8.96 -18.37
N ALA A 292 12.10 9.77 -19.03
CA ALA A 292 13.46 9.38 -19.39
C ALA A 292 14.36 9.17 -18.16
N LEU A 293 14.26 10.04 -17.15
CA LEU A 293 15.03 9.93 -15.91
C LEU A 293 14.60 8.74 -15.07
N VAL A 294 13.30 8.56 -14.86
CA VAL A 294 12.74 7.41 -14.12
C VAL A 294 13.12 6.10 -14.79
N LYS A 295 12.92 5.98 -16.11
CA LYS A 295 13.35 4.79 -16.86
C LYS A 295 14.84 4.50 -16.66
N LYS A 296 15.68 5.52 -16.61
CA LYS A 296 17.11 5.36 -16.33
C LYS A 296 17.37 4.89 -14.90
N LEU A 297 16.70 5.46 -13.90
CA LEU A 297 16.84 5.09 -12.50
C LEU A 297 16.36 3.65 -12.24
N ILE A 298 15.32 3.21 -12.90
CA ILE A 298 14.86 1.81 -12.88
C ILE A 298 15.91 0.89 -13.53
N SER A 299 16.45 1.28 -14.70
CA SER A 299 17.43 0.45 -15.41
C SER A 299 18.73 0.19 -14.64
N ILE A 300 19.10 1.08 -13.74
CA ILE A 300 20.25 0.91 -12.83
C ILE A 300 19.84 0.31 -11.48
N ARG A 301 18.59 -0.12 -11.31
CA ARG A 301 18.04 -0.70 -10.06
C ARG A 301 18.12 0.25 -8.87
N PHE A 302 18.00 1.55 -9.09
CA PHE A 302 17.86 2.55 -8.03
C PHE A 302 16.40 2.72 -7.63
N LEU A 303 15.48 2.67 -8.59
CA LEU A 303 14.05 2.69 -8.37
C LEU A 303 13.39 1.35 -8.74
N GLU A 304 12.36 1.01 -8.02
CA GLU A 304 11.40 -0.04 -8.30
C GLU A 304 10.00 0.58 -8.44
N THR A 305 9.15 -0.08 -9.23
CA THR A 305 7.77 0.36 -9.51
C THR A 305 6.76 -0.50 -8.77
N TYR A 306 5.70 0.12 -8.27
CA TYR A 306 4.50 -0.55 -7.78
C TYR A 306 3.42 -0.46 -8.85
N HIS A 307 3.14 -1.56 -9.52
CA HIS A 307 2.08 -1.61 -10.52
C HIS A 307 0.72 -1.69 -9.84
N ALA A 308 -0.30 -1.08 -10.45
CA ALA A 308 -1.67 -1.32 -10.04
C ALA A 308 -2.01 -2.82 -10.21
N LEU A 309 -2.71 -3.36 -9.22
CA LEU A 309 -3.02 -4.77 -9.10
C LEU A 309 -4.53 -4.98 -9.22
N GLY A 310 -4.94 -6.01 -9.95
CA GLY A 310 -6.36 -6.36 -10.09
C GLY A 310 -6.58 -7.86 -10.06
N CYS A 311 -7.82 -8.28 -9.86
CA CYS A 311 -8.19 -9.68 -9.87
C CYS A 311 -7.88 -10.32 -11.23
N HIS A 312 -7.31 -11.51 -11.21
CA HIS A 312 -6.91 -12.20 -12.45
C HIS A 312 -8.09 -12.49 -13.37
N ASP A 313 -9.23 -12.82 -12.81
CA ASP A 313 -10.47 -13.22 -13.48
C ASP A 313 -11.62 -12.21 -13.30
N GLY A 314 -11.33 -10.98 -12.85
CA GLY A 314 -12.29 -9.89 -12.76
C GLY A 314 -13.24 -9.99 -11.56
N GLY A 315 -12.97 -10.85 -10.58
CA GLY A 315 -13.75 -10.92 -9.34
C GLY A 315 -13.59 -9.67 -8.48
N MET A 316 -14.67 -9.27 -7.79
CA MET A 316 -14.66 -8.18 -6.82
C MET A 316 -13.71 -8.50 -5.67
N ILE A 317 -12.96 -7.52 -5.17
CA ILE A 317 -11.98 -7.71 -4.11
C ILE A 317 -12.35 -6.90 -2.87
N GLY A 318 -12.29 -7.56 -1.70
CA GLY A 318 -12.39 -6.96 -0.37
C GLY A 318 -11.08 -7.05 0.39
N GLN A 319 -10.76 -6.03 1.21
CA GLN A 319 -9.57 -5.93 2.07
C GLN A 319 -9.92 -5.23 3.37
N PHE A 320 -9.35 -5.70 4.46
CA PHE A 320 -9.24 -4.95 5.70
C PHE A 320 -7.84 -5.11 6.28
N GLU A 321 -7.35 -4.07 6.92
CA GLU A 321 -5.99 -4.06 7.43
C GLU A 321 -5.87 -3.35 8.77
N HIS A 322 -4.93 -3.83 9.58
CA HIS A 322 -4.43 -3.15 10.77
C HIS A 322 -2.92 -3.33 10.93
N THR A 323 -2.28 -2.33 11.52
CA THR A 323 -0.91 -2.44 12.04
C THR A 323 -0.94 -2.99 13.46
N ILE A 324 -0.16 -4.05 13.69
CA ILE A 324 -0.13 -4.80 14.95
C ILE A 324 1.26 -4.82 15.52
N LEU A 325 1.41 -4.40 16.77
CA LEU A 325 2.59 -4.66 17.60
C LEU A 325 2.37 -5.98 18.35
N VAL A 326 3.34 -6.88 18.29
CA VAL A 326 3.31 -8.14 19.02
C VAL A 326 4.00 -7.95 20.37
N ASN A 327 3.24 -7.93 21.45
CA ASN A 327 3.75 -7.90 22.80
C ASN A 327 3.88 -9.30 23.41
N SER A 328 4.51 -9.44 24.58
CA SER A 328 4.59 -10.72 25.33
C SER A 328 3.22 -11.32 25.66
N GLY A 329 2.20 -10.47 25.83
CA GLY A 329 0.80 -10.86 26.08
C GLY A 329 0.00 -11.15 24.83
N GLY A 330 0.52 -10.87 23.64
CA GLY A 330 -0.18 -11.04 22.37
C GLY A 330 -0.25 -9.74 21.54
N PRO A 331 -1.18 -9.69 20.56
CA PRO A 331 -1.29 -8.56 19.62
C PRO A 331 -1.84 -7.29 20.28
N GLU A 332 -1.23 -6.17 19.95
CA GLU A 332 -1.73 -4.82 20.22
C GLU A 332 -2.00 -4.12 18.89
N ILE A 333 -3.25 -3.72 18.67
CA ILE A 333 -3.63 -3.03 17.44
C ILE A 333 -3.27 -1.55 17.58
N LEU A 334 -2.35 -1.06 16.71
CA LEU A 334 -1.90 0.33 16.73
C LEU A 334 -2.82 1.28 15.94
N THR A 335 -3.65 0.74 15.04
CA THR A 335 -4.57 1.50 14.17
C THR A 335 -6.02 1.42 14.64
N VAL A 336 -6.25 1.46 15.94
CA VAL A 336 -7.57 1.63 16.58
C VAL A 336 -7.70 3.00 17.23
N GLU A 337 -8.94 3.32 17.69
CA GLU A 337 -9.23 4.54 18.45
C GLU A 337 -8.51 4.55 19.81
#